data_6a06b059af87f81e0bd47f825df3a271
#
_entry.id   6a06b059af87f81e0bd47f825df3a271
#
_cell.length_a   1.000
_cell.length_b   1.000
_cell.length_c   1.000
_cell.angle_alpha   90.00
_cell.angle_beta   90.00
_cell.angle_gamma   90.00
#
_symmetry.space_group_name_H-M   'P 1'
#
loop_
_entity.id
_entity.type
_entity.pdbx_description
1 polymer ?
#
loop_
_entity_poly.entity_id
_entity_poly.type
_entity_poly.pdbx_seq_one_letter_code
_entity_poly.pdbx_strand_id
1 'polypeptide(L)'
;MWRYDPIFIDREHSLEWHIEQFSSMCRKLRGYTKRCVISFIDSYKSTSHSFRAMTDTEISGIASGFSKIAREHGIKLFTCAEVIDLSAYGILHSSCIDKGLVEQVAGYRIKAKKDANQRAACCCIESVDIGAYDTCPNGCTYCYATTSQKTVLQHFKAHDPKAPMLTGYPTGNEIVTDRTTPSQKENQMSLFEWEAKG
;
A
#
# COMPACT_ATOMS: atom_id res chain seq x y z
N MET A 1 8.54 5.38 2.32
CA MET A 1 7.13 5.70 2.03
C MET A 1 6.30 5.34 3.25
N TRP A 2 5.42 6.24 3.69
CA TRP A 2 4.49 6.03 4.79
C TRP A 2 3.09 5.76 4.22
N ARG A 3 2.30 4.89 4.87
CA ARG A 3 0.89 4.67 4.57
C ARG A 3 0.05 5.07 5.76
N TYR A 4 -0.98 5.88 5.52
CA TYR A 4 -2.01 6.24 6.48
C TYR A 4 -3.34 5.73 5.93
N ASP A 5 -3.61 4.48 6.18
CA ASP A 5 -4.76 3.77 5.61
C ASP A 5 -5.14 2.51 6.44
N PRO A 6 -6.38 2.11 6.37
CA PRO A 6 -7.49 2.81 5.74
C PRO A 6 -8.04 3.95 6.62
N ILE A 7 -8.59 4.99 5.97
CA ILE A 7 -9.29 6.08 6.67
C ILE A 7 -10.78 5.73 6.72
N PHE A 8 -11.38 5.83 7.89
CA PHE A 8 -12.82 5.64 8.11
C PHE A 8 -13.31 6.56 9.21
N ILE A 9 -14.59 6.91 9.19
CA ILE A 9 -15.21 7.76 10.21
C ILE A 9 -16.22 6.95 11.02
N ASP A 10 -16.06 6.96 12.34
CA ASP A 10 -16.97 6.39 13.31
C ASP A 10 -17.08 7.30 14.55
N ARG A 11 -17.62 6.78 15.66
CA ARG A 11 -17.81 7.54 16.91
C ARG A 11 -16.50 7.91 17.60
N GLU A 12 -15.47 7.09 17.44
CA GLU A 12 -14.17 7.26 18.09
C GLU A 12 -13.16 7.94 17.16
N HIS A 13 -13.32 7.75 15.85
CA HIS A 13 -12.41 8.22 14.81
C HIS A 13 -13.11 9.29 13.96
N SER A 14 -13.28 10.48 14.52
CA SER A 14 -13.87 11.63 13.82
C SER A 14 -12.87 12.23 12.82
N LEU A 15 -13.36 13.16 11.98
CA LEU A 15 -12.51 13.94 11.09
C LEU A 15 -11.41 14.68 11.87
N GLU A 16 -11.77 15.32 12.98
CA GLU A 16 -10.85 16.04 13.84
C GLU A 16 -9.79 15.12 14.45
N TRP A 17 -10.20 13.93 14.89
CA TRP A 17 -9.29 12.91 15.38
C TRP A 17 -8.26 12.53 14.30
N HIS A 18 -8.71 12.27 13.07
CA HIS A 18 -7.79 11.96 11.96
C HIS A 18 -6.81 13.10 11.67
N ILE A 19 -7.28 14.35 11.68
CA ILE A 19 -6.43 15.52 11.47
C ILE A 19 -5.36 15.62 12.56
N GLU A 20 -5.72 15.41 13.82
CA GLU A 20 -4.80 15.44 14.96
C GLU A 20 -3.77 14.31 14.88
N GLN A 21 -4.21 13.06 14.65
CA GLN A 21 -3.30 11.92 14.51
C GLN A 21 -2.35 12.08 13.32
N PHE A 22 -2.87 12.51 12.17
CA PHE A 22 -2.05 12.75 10.99
C PHE A 22 -1.00 13.83 11.23
N SER A 23 -1.38 14.95 11.88
CA SER A 23 -0.45 16.01 12.27
C SER A 23 0.65 15.50 13.21
N SER A 24 0.27 14.72 14.22
CA SER A 24 1.23 14.12 15.17
C SER A 24 2.23 13.21 14.45
N MET A 25 1.73 12.36 13.54
CA MET A 25 2.58 11.45 12.75
C MET A 25 3.49 12.21 11.78
N CYS A 26 2.99 13.26 11.10
CA CYS A 26 3.81 14.11 10.22
C CYS A 26 5.00 14.71 10.95
N ARG A 27 4.78 15.22 12.18
CA ARG A 27 5.87 15.77 13.01
C ARG A 27 6.94 14.71 13.33
N LYS A 28 6.51 13.48 13.68
CA LYS A 28 7.42 12.38 14.03
C LYS A 28 8.17 11.84 12.82
N LEU A 29 7.52 11.83 11.64
CA LEU A 29 8.08 11.26 10.41
C LEU A 29 8.79 12.28 9.53
N ARG A 30 8.77 13.56 9.90
CA ARG A 30 9.49 14.62 9.19
C ARG A 30 10.96 14.28 9.05
N GLY A 31 11.48 14.34 7.82
CA GLY A 31 12.86 14.00 7.49
C GLY A 31 13.13 12.51 7.24
N TYR A 32 12.25 11.60 7.71
CA TYR A 32 12.37 10.16 7.49
C TYR A 32 11.59 9.67 6.28
N THR A 33 10.52 10.37 5.91
CA THR A 33 9.73 10.06 4.70
C THR A 33 9.41 11.31 3.91
N LYS A 34 9.33 11.19 2.60
CA LYS A 34 8.93 12.26 1.67
C LYS A 34 7.56 12.03 1.06
N ARG A 35 6.96 10.84 1.25
CA ARG A 35 5.69 10.44 0.64
C ARG A 35 4.81 9.77 1.68
N CYS A 36 3.53 10.15 1.67
CA CYS A 36 2.47 9.45 2.36
C CYS A 36 1.41 9.03 1.35
N VAL A 37 0.97 7.79 1.42
CA VAL A 37 -0.16 7.26 0.63
C VAL A 37 -1.33 7.09 1.57
N ILE A 38 -2.47 7.62 1.17
CA ILE A 38 -3.74 7.49 1.88
C ILE A 38 -4.72 6.65 1.07
N SER A 39 -5.62 5.95 1.74
CA SER A 39 -6.80 5.35 1.12
C SER A 39 -7.95 5.33 2.12
N PHE A 40 -9.17 5.32 1.59
CA PHE A 40 -10.39 5.24 2.38
C PHE A 40 -10.82 3.80 2.52
N ILE A 41 -11.62 3.52 3.55
CA ILE A 41 -12.09 2.16 3.80
C ILE A 41 -12.94 1.65 2.63
N ASP A 42 -12.57 0.51 2.09
CA ASP A 42 -13.38 -0.22 1.13
C ASP A 42 -14.42 -1.09 1.84
N SER A 43 -15.64 -1.10 1.31
CA SER A 43 -16.68 -2.00 1.79
C SER A 43 -16.48 -3.41 1.21
N TYR A 44 -15.75 -4.25 1.92
CA TYR A 44 -15.69 -5.69 1.61
C TYR A 44 -16.86 -6.43 2.25
N LYS A 45 -17.24 -7.59 1.71
CA LYS A 45 -18.30 -8.43 2.32
C LYS A 45 -18.01 -8.78 3.77
N SER A 46 -16.74 -8.98 4.12
CA SER A 46 -16.30 -9.28 5.49
C SER A 46 -16.32 -8.08 6.44
N THR A 47 -16.29 -6.85 5.91
CA THR A 47 -16.20 -5.61 6.70
C THR A 47 -17.41 -4.70 6.55
N SER A 48 -18.32 -4.99 5.63
CA SER A 48 -19.50 -4.16 5.29
C SER A 48 -20.45 -3.90 6.47
N HIS A 49 -20.44 -4.77 7.49
CA HIS A 49 -21.25 -4.59 8.70
C HIS A 49 -20.61 -3.68 9.75
N SER A 50 -19.31 -3.41 9.63
CA SER A 50 -18.55 -2.67 10.66
C SER A 50 -18.27 -1.23 10.23
N PHE A 51 -18.23 -0.95 8.94
CA PHE A 51 -17.85 0.37 8.41
C PHE A 51 -18.85 0.85 7.37
N ARG A 52 -19.27 2.11 7.48
CA ARG A 52 -20.02 2.81 6.44
C ARG A 52 -19.10 3.46 5.42
N ALA A 53 -19.60 3.67 4.23
CA ALA A 53 -18.92 4.51 3.27
C ALA A 53 -18.78 5.95 3.80
N MET A 54 -17.68 6.58 3.51
CA MET A 54 -17.46 8.01 3.80
C MET A 54 -18.25 8.87 2.81
N THR A 55 -18.73 10.00 3.30
CA THR A 55 -19.37 11.01 2.46
C THR A 55 -18.33 11.87 1.74
N ASP A 56 -18.72 12.48 0.62
CA ASP A 56 -17.85 13.40 -0.12
C ASP A 56 -17.37 14.58 0.74
N THR A 57 -18.20 15.05 1.67
CA THR A 57 -17.84 16.10 2.62
C THR A 57 -16.74 15.64 3.57
N GLU A 58 -16.83 14.43 4.10
CA GLU A 58 -15.79 13.86 4.98
C GLU A 58 -14.49 13.64 4.23
N ILE A 59 -14.56 13.09 3.02
CA ILE A 59 -13.39 12.88 2.16
C ILE A 59 -12.71 14.23 1.85
N SER A 60 -13.49 15.24 1.47
CA SER A 60 -13.00 16.59 1.18
C SER A 60 -12.37 17.25 2.41
N GLY A 61 -12.97 17.07 3.59
CA GLY A 61 -12.42 17.55 4.86
C GLY A 61 -11.06 16.92 5.19
N ILE A 62 -10.96 15.60 5.08
CA ILE A 62 -9.68 14.86 5.24
C ILE A 62 -8.65 15.35 4.21
N ALA A 63 -9.01 15.40 2.93
CA ALA A 63 -8.10 15.80 1.86
C ALA A 63 -7.55 17.22 2.06
N SER A 64 -8.41 18.17 2.41
CA SER A 64 -8.03 19.55 2.69
C SER A 64 -7.09 19.66 3.90
N GLY A 65 -7.48 19.05 5.04
CA GLY A 65 -6.70 19.09 6.26
C GLY A 65 -5.34 18.40 6.13
N PHE A 66 -5.33 17.17 5.57
CA PHE A 66 -4.10 16.41 5.37
C PHE A 66 -3.15 17.10 4.40
N SER A 67 -3.67 17.70 3.32
CA SER A 67 -2.87 18.41 2.32
C SER A 67 -2.15 19.61 2.93
N LYS A 68 -2.82 20.40 3.79
CA LYS A 68 -2.22 21.52 4.51
C LYS A 68 -1.09 21.03 5.42
N ILE A 69 -1.37 20.04 6.29
CA ILE A 69 -0.41 19.52 7.25
C ILE A 69 0.80 18.88 6.54
N ALA A 70 0.58 18.05 5.53
CA ALA A 70 1.65 17.37 4.80
C ALA A 70 2.61 18.38 4.13
N ARG A 71 2.06 19.46 3.57
CA ARG A 71 2.82 20.54 2.95
C ARG A 71 3.73 21.26 3.96
N GLU A 72 3.23 21.55 5.16
CA GLU A 72 3.99 22.16 6.26
C GLU A 72 5.19 21.28 6.69
N HIS A 73 5.08 19.97 6.52
CA HIS A 73 6.11 19.01 6.89
C HIS A 73 6.96 18.49 5.71
N GLY A 74 6.74 19.01 4.49
CA GLY A 74 7.47 18.59 3.29
C GLY A 74 7.17 17.16 2.84
N ILE A 75 5.97 16.63 3.17
CA ILE A 75 5.50 15.31 2.80
C ILE A 75 4.52 15.45 1.63
N LYS A 76 4.75 14.72 0.52
CA LYS A 76 3.81 14.66 -0.60
C LYS A 76 2.74 13.61 -0.34
N LEU A 77 1.47 13.97 -0.58
CA LEU A 77 0.34 13.05 -0.46
C LEU A 77 -0.03 12.41 -1.79
N PHE A 78 -0.42 11.16 -1.70
CA PHE A 78 -0.92 10.36 -2.83
C PHE A 78 -2.08 9.50 -2.36
N THR A 79 -2.96 9.12 -3.31
CA THR A 79 -3.95 8.05 -3.09
C THR A 79 -3.47 6.75 -3.74
N CYS A 80 -3.98 5.61 -3.28
CA CYS A 80 -3.75 4.30 -3.87
C CYS A 80 -5.08 3.62 -4.14
N ALA A 81 -5.31 3.25 -5.41
CA ALA A 81 -6.49 2.52 -5.87
C ALA A 81 -7.84 3.21 -5.54
N GLU A 82 -7.83 4.53 -5.40
CA GLU A 82 -9.03 5.34 -5.23
C GLU A 82 -9.60 5.77 -6.58
N VAL A 83 -10.92 5.81 -6.67
CA VAL A 83 -11.62 6.30 -7.88
C VAL A 83 -11.79 7.82 -7.80
N ILE A 84 -11.89 8.37 -6.59
CA ILE A 84 -12.10 9.80 -6.37
C ILE A 84 -10.87 10.60 -6.76
N ASP A 85 -11.09 11.68 -7.51
CA ASP A 85 -10.04 12.63 -7.85
C ASP A 85 -9.86 13.67 -6.74
N LEU A 86 -8.68 13.68 -6.12
CA LEU A 86 -8.30 14.64 -5.09
C LEU A 86 -7.20 15.61 -5.56
N SER A 87 -6.99 15.73 -6.87
CA SER A 87 -5.97 16.61 -7.47
C SER A 87 -6.16 18.09 -7.10
N ALA A 88 -7.40 18.55 -6.91
CA ALA A 88 -7.73 19.88 -6.42
C ALA A 88 -7.09 20.20 -5.06
N TYR A 89 -6.80 19.19 -4.24
CA TYR A 89 -6.09 19.31 -2.97
C TYR A 89 -4.58 19.08 -3.10
N GLY A 90 -4.07 18.84 -4.33
CA GLY A 90 -2.67 18.50 -4.59
C GLY A 90 -2.33 17.05 -4.24
N ILE A 91 -3.33 16.18 -4.10
CA ILE A 91 -3.18 14.75 -3.83
C ILE A 91 -3.37 14.00 -5.15
N LEU A 92 -2.31 13.38 -5.63
CA LEU A 92 -2.32 12.66 -6.91
C LEU A 92 -2.48 11.15 -6.70
N HIS A 93 -2.96 10.46 -7.72
CA HIS A 93 -2.94 9.00 -7.72
C HIS A 93 -1.50 8.47 -7.79
N SER A 94 -1.25 7.40 -7.08
CA SER A 94 0.04 6.71 -7.06
C SER A 94 -0.17 5.21 -6.99
N SER A 95 0.93 4.49 -6.93
CA SER A 95 0.95 3.05 -6.75
C SER A 95 1.78 2.65 -5.54
N CYS A 96 1.40 1.56 -4.88
CA CYS A 96 2.16 0.98 -3.78
C CYS A 96 3.48 0.43 -4.30
N ILE A 97 3.45 -0.19 -5.49
CA ILE A 97 4.61 -0.65 -6.23
C ILE A 97 4.75 0.26 -7.45
N ASP A 98 5.41 1.39 -7.21
CA ASP A 98 5.57 2.50 -8.17
C ASP A 98 6.81 2.27 -9.02
N LYS A 99 6.62 2.19 -10.35
CA LYS A 99 7.71 1.98 -11.31
C LYS A 99 8.82 3.02 -11.13
N GLY A 100 8.48 4.30 -11.08
CA GLY A 100 9.45 5.37 -10.96
C GLY A 100 10.24 5.32 -9.66
N LEU A 101 9.59 4.96 -8.54
CA LEU A 101 10.26 4.76 -7.27
C LEU A 101 11.21 3.56 -7.31
N VAL A 102 10.79 2.45 -7.92
CA VAL A 102 11.66 1.27 -8.10
C VAL A 102 12.86 1.61 -8.95
N GLU A 103 12.67 2.31 -10.07
CA GLU A 103 13.76 2.77 -10.95
C GLU A 103 14.73 3.71 -10.23
N GLN A 104 14.20 4.64 -9.43
CA GLN A 104 15.03 5.56 -8.63
C GLN A 104 15.90 4.81 -7.60
N VAL A 105 15.33 3.81 -6.92
CA VAL A 105 16.05 3.02 -5.92
C VAL A 105 17.04 2.06 -6.58
N ALA A 106 16.64 1.42 -7.68
CA ALA A 106 17.46 0.47 -8.42
C ALA A 106 18.61 1.14 -9.20
N GLY A 107 18.47 2.43 -9.55
CA GLY A 107 19.44 3.17 -10.37
C GLY A 107 19.42 2.80 -11.84
N TYR A 108 18.38 2.12 -12.32
CA TYR A 108 18.19 1.76 -13.73
C TYR A 108 16.70 1.66 -14.08
N ARG A 109 16.39 1.75 -15.38
CA ARG A 109 15.02 1.59 -15.89
C ARG A 109 14.59 0.12 -15.90
N ILE A 110 13.27 -0.11 -15.71
CA ILE A 110 12.67 -1.43 -15.73
C ILE A 110 11.53 -1.52 -16.75
N LYS A 111 11.34 -2.72 -17.32
CA LYS A 111 10.27 -3.06 -18.29
C LYS A 111 9.02 -3.62 -17.63
N ALA A 112 8.68 -3.14 -16.45
CA ALA A 112 7.51 -3.60 -15.75
C ALA A 112 6.22 -3.07 -16.37
N LYS A 113 5.21 -3.94 -16.50
CA LYS A 113 3.85 -3.61 -16.93
C LYS A 113 2.96 -3.37 -15.71
N LYS A 114 1.77 -2.79 -15.95
CA LYS A 114 0.72 -2.73 -14.92
C LYS A 114 0.31 -4.15 -14.53
N ASP A 115 0.11 -4.38 -13.23
CA ASP A 115 -0.39 -5.65 -12.73
C ASP A 115 -1.84 -5.87 -13.16
N ALA A 116 -2.06 -6.94 -13.92
CA ALA A 116 -3.38 -7.30 -14.45
C ALA A 116 -4.31 -7.91 -13.39
N ASN A 117 -3.77 -8.37 -12.26
CA ASN A 117 -4.53 -9.00 -11.18
C ASN A 117 -5.04 -7.99 -10.13
N GLN A 118 -4.69 -6.71 -10.28
CA GLN A 118 -5.11 -5.64 -9.39
C GLN A 118 -6.39 -4.96 -9.88
N ARG A 119 -7.06 -4.25 -8.97
CA ARG A 119 -8.25 -3.43 -9.29
C ARG A 119 -7.94 -2.45 -10.43
N ALA A 120 -8.97 -2.06 -11.20
CA ALA A 120 -8.82 -1.16 -12.34
C ALA A 120 -8.14 0.18 -11.96
N ALA A 121 -8.52 0.74 -10.80
CA ALA A 121 -7.94 1.99 -10.28
C ALA A 121 -6.52 1.83 -9.71
N CYS A 122 -6.02 0.61 -9.50
CA CYS A 122 -4.66 0.37 -9.04
C CYS A 122 -3.65 0.60 -10.16
N CYS A 123 -2.61 1.37 -9.89
CA CYS A 123 -1.53 1.67 -10.84
C CYS A 123 -0.23 0.91 -10.54
N CYS A 124 -0.26 -0.10 -9.66
CA CYS A 124 0.91 -0.92 -9.35
C CYS A 124 1.43 -1.67 -10.56
N ILE A 125 2.75 -1.77 -10.66
CA ILE A 125 3.39 -2.67 -11.62
C ILE A 125 3.27 -4.11 -11.17
N GLU A 126 3.37 -5.05 -12.11
CA GLU A 126 3.34 -6.49 -11.85
C GLU A 126 4.37 -6.88 -10.79
N SER A 127 3.92 -7.70 -9.86
CA SER A 127 4.70 -8.15 -8.71
C SER A 127 4.28 -9.55 -8.27
N VAL A 128 5.07 -10.15 -7.39
CA VAL A 128 4.75 -11.46 -6.79
C VAL A 128 4.35 -11.23 -5.35
N ASP A 129 3.11 -11.59 -5.01
CA ASP A 129 2.68 -11.65 -3.63
C ASP A 129 3.24 -12.94 -2.99
N ILE A 130 4.05 -12.77 -1.95
CA ILE A 130 4.59 -13.85 -1.13
C ILE A 130 3.83 -14.01 0.18
N GLY A 131 2.77 -13.22 0.39
CA GLY A 131 1.90 -13.28 1.56
C GLY A 131 1.00 -14.52 1.56
N ALA A 132 0.47 -14.86 2.72
CA ALA A 132 -0.56 -15.86 2.89
C ALA A 132 -1.69 -15.34 3.77
N TYR A 133 -2.92 -15.74 3.44
CA TYR A 133 -4.10 -15.40 4.25
C TYR A 133 -4.02 -16.08 5.62
N ASP A 134 -4.68 -15.48 6.61
CA ASP A 134 -4.76 -15.99 7.98
C ASP A 134 -3.39 -16.19 8.68
N THR A 135 -2.40 -15.33 8.40
CA THR A 135 -1.06 -15.43 9.00
C THR A 135 -0.75 -14.30 9.99
N CYS A 136 -1.53 -13.22 10.00
CA CYS A 136 -1.28 -12.05 10.83
C CYS A 136 -2.15 -12.06 12.11
N PRO A 137 -1.56 -12.04 13.31
CA PRO A 137 -2.31 -12.10 14.59
C PRO A 137 -2.89 -10.75 15.06
N ASN A 138 -2.73 -9.66 14.31
CA ASN A 138 -3.10 -8.32 14.76
C ASN A 138 -4.62 -8.12 14.99
N GLY A 139 -5.48 -8.93 14.33
CA GLY A 139 -6.93 -8.89 14.53
C GLY A 139 -7.62 -7.60 14.07
N CYS A 140 -7.06 -6.89 13.09
CA CYS A 140 -7.67 -5.66 12.56
C CYS A 140 -9.10 -5.94 12.04
N THR A 141 -10.08 -5.17 12.49
CA THR A 141 -11.49 -5.34 12.12
C THR A 141 -11.80 -5.11 10.65
N TYR A 142 -10.93 -4.38 9.96
CA TYR A 142 -11.01 -4.10 8.52
C TYR A 142 -10.14 -5.07 7.66
N CYS A 143 -9.56 -6.12 8.26
CA CYS A 143 -8.65 -6.99 7.53
C CYS A 143 -9.39 -7.91 6.55
N TYR A 144 -9.10 -7.76 5.26
CA TYR A 144 -9.62 -8.64 4.21
C TYR A 144 -8.88 -9.98 4.14
N ALA A 145 -7.67 -10.06 4.70
CA ALA A 145 -6.80 -11.24 4.64
C ALA A 145 -6.98 -12.19 5.83
N THR A 146 -7.88 -11.88 6.76
CA THR A 146 -8.23 -12.73 7.90
C THR A 146 -9.63 -13.31 7.69
N THR A 147 -9.71 -14.62 7.48
CA THR A 147 -10.98 -15.35 7.35
C THR A 147 -11.38 -16.03 8.66
N SER A 148 -10.41 -16.46 9.46
CA SER A 148 -10.63 -17.18 10.71
C SER A 148 -9.53 -16.88 11.74
N GLN A 149 -9.91 -16.29 12.86
CA GLN A 149 -8.97 -16.06 13.98
C GLN A 149 -8.38 -17.37 14.53
N LYS A 150 -9.16 -18.47 14.51
CA LYS A 150 -8.65 -19.79 14.90
C LYS A 150 -7.52 -20.25 13.99
N THR A 151 -7.69 -20.09 12.69
CA THR A 151 -6.67 -20.44 11.69
C THR A 151 -5.43 -19.55 11.84
N VAL A 152 -5.62 -18.24 12.06
CA VAL A 152 -4.51 -17.32 12.35
C VAL A 152 -3.68 -17.80 13.54
N LEU A 153 -4.32 -18.17 14.64
CA LEU A 153 -3.60 -18.64 15.82
C LEU A 153 -2.86 -19.97 15.57
N GLN A 154 -3.43 -20.87 14.75
CA GLN A 154 -2.75 -22.10 14.34
C GLN A 154 -1.50 -21.80 13.50
N HIS A 155 -1.62 -20.96 12.47
CA HIS A 155 -0.51 -20.57 11.61
C HIS A 155 0.58 -19.82 12.41
N PHE A 156 0.18 -18.91 13.29
CA PHE A 156 1.12 -18.18 14.16
C PHE A 156 1.93 -19.11 15.08
N LYS A 157 1.26 -20.12 15.67
CA LYS A 157 1.95 -21.12 16.50
C LYS A 157 2.86 -22.07 15.70
N ALA A 158 2.50 -22.34 14.44
CA ALA A 158 3.28 -23.20 13.54
C ALA A 158 4.43 -22.44 12.85
N HIS A 159 4.46 -21.11 12.95
CA HIS A 159 5.49 -20.30 12.31
C HIS A 159 6.87 -20.57 12.91
N ASP A 160 7.81 -20.88 12.05
CA ASP A 160 9.24 -20.98 12.36
C ASP A 160 9.99 -20.01 11.42
N PRO A 161 10.74 -19.03 11.93
CA PRO A 161 11.52 -18.11 11.11
C PRO A 161 12.55 -18.78 10.20
N LYS A 162 12.90 -20.05 10.47
CA LYS A 162 13.83 -20.84 9.66
C LYS A 162 13.11 -21.70 8.60
N ALA A 163 11.78 -21.77 8.66
CA ALA A 163 11.00 -22.53 7.70
C ALA A 163 11.01 -21.83 6.31
N PRO A 164 10.96 -22.62 5.21
CA PRO A 164 10.89 -22.06 3.87
C PRO A 164 9.51 -21.48 3.52
N MET A 165 8.51 -21.66 4.38
CA MET A 165 7.13 -21.19 4.20
C MET A 165 6.67 -20.34 5.38
N LEU A 166 5.73 -19.43 5.15
CA LEU A 166 5.16 -18.58 6.22
C LEU A 166 4.36 -19.37 7.27
N THR A 167 3.85 -20.54 6.90
CA THR A 167 2.97 -21.37 7.75
C THR A 167 3.61 -22.70 8.15
N GLY A 168 4.93 -22.77 8.24
CA GLY A 168 5.66 -23.96 8.67
C GLY A 168 6.44 -24.62 7.54
N TYR A 169 6.56 -25.93 7.59
CA TYR A 169 7.34 -26.74 6.65
C TYR A 169 6.43 -27.43 5.63
N PRO A 170 6.95 -27.71 4.41
CA PRO A 170 6.23 -28.51 3.42
C PRO A 170 5.90 -29.90 3.97
N THR A 171 4.71 -30.36 3.68
CA THR A 171 4.22 -31.71 4.06
C THR A 171 4.56 -32.79 3.04
N GLY A 172 5.10 -32.39 1.88
CA GLY A 172 5.42 -33.26 0.75
C GLY A 172 4.27 -33.41 -0.27
N ASN A 173 3.10 -32.84 0.02
CA ASN A 173 1.93 -32.87 -0.86
C ASN A 173 1.78 -31.57 -1.69
N GLU A 174 2.64 -30.59 -1.48
CA GLU A 174 2.61 -29.33 -2.20
C GLU A 174 3.10 -29.51 -3.64
N ILE A 175 2.44 -28.81 -4.56
CA ILE A 175 2.91 -28.71 -5.94
C ILE A 175 4.01 -27.64 -5.96
N VAL A 176 5.25 -28.07 -6.12
CA VAL A 176 6.40 -27.19 -6.25
C VAL A 176 6.67 -26.94 -7.74
N THR A 177 6.64 -25.69 -8.15
CA THR A 177 6.97 -25.29 -9.53
C THR A 177 8.07 -24.26 -9.54
N ASP A 178 9.07 -24.47 -10.39
CA ASP A 178 10.10 -23.44 -10.63
C ASP A 178 9.51 -22.28 -11.41
N ARG A 179 9.65 -21.08 -10.85
CA ARG A 179 9.24 -19.85 -11.53
C ARG A 179 10.44 -19.20 -12.21
N THR A 180 10.47 -19.24 -13.53
CA THR A 180 11.42 -18.42 -14.30
C THR A 180 11.02 -16.95 -14.20
N THR A 181 11.88 -16.14 -13.60
CA THR A 181 11.66 -14.70 -13.51
C THR A 181 12.72 -13.98 -14.35
N PRO A 182 12.38 -13.55 -15.58
CA PRO A 182 13.31 -12.79 -16.42
C PRO A 182 13.66 -11.47 -15.78
N SER A 183 14.88 -11.00 -16.00
CA SER A 183 15.29 -9.68 -15.54
C SER A 183 14.40 -8.59 -16.16
N GLN A 184 13.85 -7.74 -15.32
CA GLN A 184 13.08 -6.57 -15.75
C GLN A 184 13.96 -5.37 -16.12
N LYS A 185 15.28 -5.47 -15.91
CA LYS A 185 16.20 -4.38 -16.24
C LYS A 185 16.13 -4.04 -17.73
N GLU A 186 15.96 -2.77 -18.03
CA GLU A 186 16.02 -2.25 -19.39
C GLU A 186 17.47 -2.04 -19.79
N ASN A 187 17.93 -2.78 -20.80
CA ASN A 187 19.31 -2.68 -21.28
C ASN A 187 19.48 -1.60 -22.38
N GLN A 188 18.36 -1.02 -22.84
CA GLN A 188 18.39 -0.01 -23.89
C GLN A 188 18.68 1.36 -23.26
N MET A 189 19.83 1.95 -23.57
CA MET A 189 20.13 3.34 -23.23
C MET A 189 19.29 4.26 -24.12
N SER A 190 18.74 5.35 -23.55
CA SER A 190 18.13 6.39 -24.36
C SER A 190 19.22 7.19 -25.12
N LEU A 191 18.89 7.73 -26.29
CA LEU A 191 19.81 8.59 -27.06
C LEU A 191 20.33 9.77 -26.23
N PHE A 192 19.50 10.29 -25.30
CA PHE A 192 19.88 11.41 -24.42
C PHE A 192 20.85 11.01 -23.30
N GLU A 193 20.92 9.72 -22.89
CA GLU A 193 21.89 9.23 -21.91
C GLU A 193 23.26 8.97 -22.53
N TRP A 194 23.31 8.82 -23.87
CA TRP A 194 24.55 8.69 -24.61
C TRP A 194 25.35 10.00 -24.62
N GLU A 195 24.68 11.15 -24.79
CA GLU A 195 25.33 12.47 -24.84
C GLU A 195 25.87 12.92 -23.47
N ALA A 196 25.35 12.41 -22.36
CA ALA A 196 25.80 12.79 -21.02
C ALA A 196 27.09 12.05 -20.55
N LYS A 197 27.60 11.09 -21.34
CA LYS A 197 28.77 10.28 -20.98
C LYS A 197 29.94 10.44 -21.95
N GLY A 198 29.87 11.42 -22.90
CA GLY A 198 30.91 11.80 -23.84
C GLY A 198 31.83 12.90 -23.34
#